data_18b98c54bd4f524a854cf5fc028fe47b
#
_entry.id   18b98c54bd4f524a854cf5fc028fe47b
#
_cell.length_a   1.000
_cell.length_b   1.000
_cell.length_c   1.000
_cell.angle_alpha   90.00
_cell.angle_beta   90.00
_cell.angle_gamma   90.00
#
_symmetry.space_group_name_H-M   'P 1'
#
loop_
_entity.id
_entity.type
_entity.pdbx_description
1 polymer ?
#
loop_
_entity_poly.entity_id
_entity_poly.type
_entity_poly.pdbx_seq_one_letter_code
_entity_poly.pdbx_strand_id
1 'polypeptide(L)'
;TEGMPAPTMYKINGVDSKISVKDTEVVELPWGGKLVFYNCIVGGVIDARFMPAILKGIMEKMEEGPLTGSYARDIRVSVYDGKMHPVDSNEISFKLAGRHAFSTAFKQASPKILEPIYDVEVLVPDEYMGDVMGDLQTRRAIIMGMEADSGFQKLMAKVPLKEMQRYSTALSSITGGRATFTMNFSGYEKVPAEVQEELLKAYQEQEEDE
;
A
#
# COMPACT_ATOMS: atom_id res chain seq x y z
N THR A 1 -3.94 3.88 -9.63
CA THR A 1 -5.29 3.52 -10.10
C THR A 1 -5.98 4.65 -10.87
N GLU A 2 -5.63 5.91 -10.65
CA GLU A 2 -6.15 7.03 -11.44
C GLU A 2 -5.68 6.93 -12.89
N GLY A 3 -6.61 7.05 -13.85
CA GLY A 3 -6.32 7.01 -15.28
C GLY A 3 -6.20 5.62 -15.91
N MET A 4 -6.26 4.54 -15.15
CA MET A 4 -6.30 3.21 -15.71
C MET A 4 -7.72 2.85 -16.14
N PRO A 5 -7.94 2.40 -17.38
CA PRO A 5 -9.26 1.98 -17.84
C PRO A 5 -9.78 0.80 -17.00
N ALA A 6 -11.10 0.71 -16.88
CA ALA A 6 -11.73 -0.46 -16.26
C ALA A 6 -11.29 -1.73 -16.99
N PRO A 7 -10.93 -2.80 -16.29
CA PRO A 7 -10.54 -4.04 -16.93
C PRO A 7 -11.73 -4.65 -17.68
N THR A 8 -11.48 -5.11 -18.89
CA THR A 8 -12.50 -5.73 -19.76
C THR A 8 -12.34 -7.23 -19.89
N MET A 9 -11.21 -7.75 -19.45
CA MET A 9 -10.86 -9.18 -19.48
C MET A 9 -10.31 -9.60 -18.14
N TYR A 10 -10.78 -10.73 -17.64
CA TYR A 10 -10.27 -11.37 -16.43
C TYR A 10 -9.97 -12.84 -16.71
N LYS A 11 -9.00 -13.37 -16.00
CA LYS A 11 -8.73 -14.81 -16.03
C LYS A 11 -9.54 -15.49 -14.92
N ILE A 12 -10.60 -16.19 -15.29
CA ILE A 12 -11.50 -16.90 -14.39
C ILE A 12 -11.24 -18.40 -14.57
N ASN A 13 -10.80 -19.09 -13.53
CA ASN A 13 -10.43 -20.51 -13.58
C ASN A 13 -9.44 -20.85 -14.72
N GLY A 14 -8.50 -19.95 -15.00
CA GLY A 14 -7.51 -20.10 -16.07
C GLY A 14 -7.99 -19.74 -17.47
N VAL A 15 -9.27 -19.38 -17.65
CA VAL A 15 -9.88 -18.98 -18.92
C VAL A 15 -10.03 -17.49 -19.00
N ASP A 16 -9.60 -16.88 -20.10
CA ASP A 16 -9.83 -15.45 -20.36
C ASP A 16 -11.32 -15.20 -20.60
N SER A 17 -11.92 -14.45 -19.69
CA SER A 17 -13.35 -14.15 -19.69
C SER A 17 -13.58 -12.67 -19.84
N LYS A 18 -14.44 -12.30 -20.80
CA LYS A 18 -14.84 -10.90 -20.99
C LYS A 18 -15.84 -10.52 -19.92
N ILE A 19 -15.55 -9.42 -19.21
CA ILE A 19 -16.41 -8.87 -18.18
C ILE A 19 -16.81 -7.46 -18.56
N SER A 20 -18.09 -7.15 -18.43
CA SER A 20 -18.64 -5.81 -18.66
C SER A 20 -18.88 -5.12 -17.34
N VAL A 21 -18.24 -3.98 -17.13
CA VAL A 21 -18.51 -3.12 -15.97
C VAL A 21 -19.82 -2.38 -16.20
N LYS A 22 -20.78 -2.58 -15.29
CA LYS A 22 -22.08 -1.90 -15.30
C LYS A 22 -22.07 -0.61 -14.52
N ASP A 23 -21.36 -0.61 -13.40
CA ASP A 23 -21.25 0.52 -12.50
C ASP A 23 -19.89 0.55 -11.83
N THR A 24 -19.43 1.76 -11.48
CA THR A 24 -18.13 2.01 -10.87
C THR A 24 -18.30 2.96 -9.69
N GLU A 25 -17.88 2.54 -8.53
CA GLU A 25 -17.82 3.37 -7.34
C GLU A 25 -16.37 3.58 -6.91
N VAL A 26 -15.97 4.84 -6.73
CA VAL A 26 -14.63 5.22 -6.22
C VAL A 26 -14.79 5.70 -4.80
N VAL A 27 -14.18 5.00 -3.86
CA VAL A 27 -14.24 5.32 -2.43
C VAL A 27 -12.88 5.85 -1.99
N GLU A 28 -12.87 7.08 -1.46
CA GLU A 28 -11.74 7.62 -0.72
C GLU A 28 -11.67 6.94 0.65
N LEU A 29 -10.54 6.28 0.95
CA LEU A 29 -10.40 5.52 2.19
C LEU A 29 -10.04 6.44 3.36
N PRO A 30 -10.63 6.26 4.56
CA PRO A 30 -10.32 7.08 5.74
C PRO A 30 -8.84 7.07 6.13
N TRP A 31 -8.13 5.98 5.83
CA TRP A 31 -6.69 5.82 6.08
C TRP A 31 -5.81 6.20 4.89
N GLY A 32 -6.38 6.88 3.89
CA GLY A 32 -5.71 7.34 2.68
C GLY A 32 -5.70 6.30 1.56
N GLY A 33 -5.61 6.80 0.33
CA GLY A 33 -5.74 5.99 -0.89
C GLY A 33 -7.19 5.74 -1.28
N LYS A 34 -7.38 4.91 -2.29
CA LYS A 34 -8.69 4.67 -2.92
C LYS A 34 -9.01 3.19 -3.03
N LEU A 35 -10.30 2.88 -2.99
CA LEU A 35 -10.88 1.64 -3.47
C LEU A 35 -11.72 1.94 -4.70
N VAL A 36 -11.46 1.25 -5.80
CA VAL A 36 -12.31 1.28 -6.99
C VAL A 36 -13.12 -0.01 -7.05
N PHE A 37 -14.41 0.12 -6.89
CA PHE A 37 -15.35 -1.01 -6.86
C PHE A 37 -16.14 -1.08 -8.16
N TYR A 38 -16.06 -2.21 -8.85
CA TYR A 38 -16.77 -2.46 -10.10
C TYR A 38 -17.90 -3.46 -9.91
N ASN A 39 -19.11 -3.07 -10.26
CA ASN A 39 -20.22 -3.98 -10.42
C ASN A 39 -20.21 -4.57 -11.83
N CYS A 40 -19.89 -5.84 -11.93
CA CYS A 40 -19.83 -6.59 -13.20
C CYS A 40 -20.87 -7.72 -13.27
N ILE A 41 -21.87 -7.71 -12.38
CA ILE A 41 -22.89 -8.76 -12.27
C ILE A 41 -23.77 -8.78 -13.54
N VAL A 42 -23.93 -9.97 -14.11
CA VAL A 42 -24.78 -10.23 -15.28
C VAL A 42 -25.88 -11.22 -14.90
N GLY A 43 -27.05 -11.10 -15.52
CA GLY A 43 -28.15 -12.06 -15.36
C GLY A 43 -28.86 -12.01 -14.01
N GLY A 44 -28.62 -10.99 -13.17
CA GLY A 44 -29.33 -10.82 -11.90
C GLY A 44 -28.98 -11.88 -10.84
N VAL A 45 -27.83 -12.54 -10.93
CA VAL A 45 -27.37 -13.55 -9.97
C VAL A 45 -27.18 -12.99 -8.56
N ILE A 46 -26.92 -11.67 -8.45
CA ILE A 46 -26.97 -10.89 -7.22
C ILE A 46 -27.88 -9.68 -7.47
N ASP A 47 -28.84 -9.46 -6.58
CA ASP A 47 -29.69 -8.27 -6.61
C ASP A 47 -28.84 -7.02 -6.30
N ALA A 48 -29.01 -5.96 -7.09
CA ALA A 48 -28.24 -4.72 -6.97
C ALA A 48 -28.33 -4.08 -5.55
N ARG A 49 -29.42 -4.30 -4.83
CA ARG A 49 -29.59 -3.81 -3.46
C ARG A 49 -28.56 -4.33 -2.47
N PHE A 50 -27.90 -5.47 -2.77
CA PHE A 50 -26.87 -6.06 -1.91
C PHE A 50 -25.45 -5.56 -2.21
N MET A 51 -25.25 -4.82 -3.29
CA MET A 51 -23.92 -4.31 -3.66
C MET A 51 -23.32 -3.40 -2.57
N PRO A 52 -24.07 -2.48 -1.93
CA PRO A 52 -23.53 -1.69 -0.82
C PRO A 52 -23.10 -2.54 0.38
N ALA A 53 -23.81 -3.63 0.67
CA ALA A 53 -23.42 -4.53 1.76
C ALA A 53 -22.11 -5.28 1.44
N ILE A 54 -21.95 -5.74 0.20
CA ILE A 54 -20.69 -6.36 -0.28
C ILE A 54 -19.53 -5.37 -0.16
N LEU A 55 -19.70 -4.14 -0.65
CA LEU A 55 -18.71 -3.09 -0.56
C LEU A 55 -18.30 -2.81 0.90
N LYS A 56 -19.28 -2.70 1.78
CA LYS A 56 -19.03 -2.50 3.22
C LYS A 56 -18.20 -3.64 3.82
N GLY A 57 -18.51 -4.89 3.50
CA GLY A 57 -17.74 -6.05 3.96
C GLY A 57 -16.30 -6.05 3.47
N ILE A 58 -16.07 -5.65 2.22
CA ILE A 58 -14.74 -5.48 1.64
C ILE A 58 -13.96 -4.39 2.39
N MET A 59 -14.57 -3.23 2.62
CA MET A 59 -13.93 -2.11 3.33
C MET A 59 -13.56 -2.48 4.77
N GLU A 60 -14.43 -3.16 5.50
CA GLU A 60 -14.14 -3.65 6.85
C GLU A 60 -12.91 -4.59 6.84
N LYS A 61 -12.80 -5.46 5.84
CA LYS A 61 -11.63 -6.36 5.73
C LYS A 61 -10.36 -5.63 5.31
N MET A 62 -10.46 -4.59 4.49
CA MET A 62 -9.33 -3.72 4.15
C MET A 62 -8.81 -2.96 5.36
N GLU A 63 -9.70 -2.52 6.24
CA GLU A 63 -9.36 -1.82 7.50
C GLU A 63 -8.67 -2.74 8.51
N GLU A 64 -9.13 -3.98 8.63
CA GLU A 64 -8.48 -4.99 9.48
C GLU A 64 -7.07 -5.37 9.03
N GLY A 65 -6.75 -5.20 7.75
CA GLY A 65 -5.47 -5.56 7.18
C GLY A 65 -5.34 -7.05 6.88
N PRO A 66 -5.78 -7.47 5.67
CA PRO A 66 -5.92 -8.89 5.32
C PRO A 66 -4.58 -9.63 5.14
N LEU A 67 -3.45 -8.97 5.21
CA LEU A 67 -2.12 -9.54 5.02
C LEU A 67 -1.27 -9.53 6.29
N THR A 68 -1.11 -8.36 6.90
CA THR A 68 -0.20 -8.14 8.05
C THR A 68 -0.83 -7.25 9.12
N GLY A 69 -2.15 -7.20 9.21
CA GLY A 69 -2.84 -6.27 10.10
C GLY A 69 -2.73 -4.79 9.69
N SER A 70 -2.04 -4.50 8.59
CA SER A 70 -1.91 -3.15 8.04
C SER A 70 -3.01 -2.86 7.04
N TYR A 71 -3.53 -1.62 7.03
CA TYR A 71 -4.58 -1.18 6.12
C TYR A 71 -4.26 -1.49 4.64
N ALA A 72 -5.22 -2.09 3.93
CA ALA A 72 -5.12 -2.25 2.48
C ALA A 72 -5.62 -0.98 1.77
N ARG A 73 -4.95 -0.56 0.69
CA ARG A 73 -5.29 0.64 -0.06
C ARG A 73 -4.94 0.53 -1.54
N ASP A 74 -5.47 1.45 -2.33
CA ASP A 74 -5.18 1.57 -3.78
C ASP A 74 -5.47 0.28 -4.56
N ILE A 75 -6.65 -0.27 -4.32
CA ILE A 75 -7.10 -1.57 -4.83
C ILE A 75 -8.29 -1.38 -5.75
N ARG A 76 -8.39 -2.22 -6.77
CA ARG A 76 -9.57 -2.37 -7.61
C ARG A 76 -10.21 -3.73 -7.33
N VAL A 77 -11.50 -3.74 -7.10
CA VAL A 77 -12.29 -4.95 -6.85
C VAL A 77 -13.42 -5.03 -7.87
N SER A 78 -13.55 -6.18 -8.51
CA SER A 78 -14.65 -6.46 -9.44
C SER A 78 -15.50 -7.60 -8.91
N VAL A 79 -16.78 -7.34 -8.73
CA VAL A 79 -17.77 -8.37 -8.38
C VAL A 79 -18.44 -8.80 -9.68
N TYR A 80 -18.11 -10.02 -10.15
CA TYR A 80 -18.55 -10.50 -11.46
C TYR A 80 -19.48 -11.71 -11.41
N ASP A 81 -19.55 -12.40 -10.26
CA ASP A 81 -20.43 -13.56 -10.10
C ASP A 81 -20.88 -13.72 -8.64
N GLY A 82 -21.90 -14.51 -8.43
CA GLY A 82 -22.43 -14.84 -7.11
C GLY A 82 -23.71 -15.65 -7.20
N LYS A 83 -24.29 -15.93 -6.03
CA LYS A 83 -25.53 -16.68 -5.93
C LYS A 83 -26.37 -16.15 -4.79
N MET A 84 -27.67 -15.99 -5.04
CA MET A 84 -28.66 -15.72 -3.99
C MET A 84 -29.33 -17.01 -3.53
N HIS A 85 -29.62 -17.09 -2.24
CA HIS A 85 -30.48 -18.13 -1.67
C HIS A 85 -31.86 -17.55 -1.38
N PRO A 86 -32.98 -18.24 -1.72
CA PRO A 86 -34.30 -17.67 -1.58
C PRO A 86 -34.68 -17.22 -0.17
N VAL A 87 -34.13 -17.85 0.87
CA VAL A 87 -34.49 -17.59 2.27
C VAL A 87 -33.39 -16.80 3.00
N ASP A 88 -32.08 -17.09 2.75
CA ASP A 88 -30.99 -16.64 3.59
C ASP A 88 -30.25 -15.40 3.00
N SER A 89 -30.68 -14.90 1.84
CA SER A 89 -30.09 -13.71 1.23
C SER A 89 -30.56 -12.43 1.91
N ASN A 90 -29.69 -11.84 2.68
CA ASN A 90 -29.89 -10.55 3.35
C ASN A 90 -28.59 -9.72 3.34
N GLU A 91 -28.66 -8.49 3.81
CA GLU A 91 -27.49 -7.58 3.82
C GLU A 91 -26.33 -8.13 4.64
N ILE A 92 -26.59 -8.78 5.78
CA ILE A 92 -25.54 -9.32 6.65
C ILE A 92 -24.82 -10.48 5.96
N SER A 93 -25.56 -11.40 5.33
CA SER A 93 -24.96 -12.53 4.62
C SER A 93 -24.11 -12.07 3.43
N PHE A 94 -24.56 -11.05 2.67
CA PHE A 94 -23.78 -10.48 1.57
C PHE A 94 -22.58 -9.67 2.05
N LYS A 95 -22.67 -8.97 3.17
CA LYS A 95 -21.53 -8.31 3.80
C LYS A 95 -20.44 -9.32 4.18
N LEU A 96 -20.81 -10.41 4.85
CA LEU A 96 -19.90 -11.49 5.22
C LEU A 96 -19.32 -12.21 4.00
N ALA A 97 -20.12 -12.47 2.98
CA ALA A 97 -19.67 -13.08 1.74
C ALA A 97 -18.64 -12.19 1.02
N GLY A 98 -18.90 -10.88 0.92
CA GLY A 98 -17.96 -9.90 0.36
C GLY A 98 -16.64 -9.86 1.12
N ARG A 99 -16.69 -9.87 2.45
CA ARG A 99 -15.53 -9.92 3.33
C ARG A 99 -14.66 -11.17 3.10
N HIS A 100 -15.28 -12.34 3.05
CA HIS A 100 -14.56 -13.61 2.83
C HIS A 100 -14.00 -13.73 1.41
N ALA A 101 -14.80 -13.38 0.40
CA ALA A 101 -14.36 -13.40 -1.00
C ALA A 101 -13.17 -12.46 -1.22
N PHE A 102 -13.23 -11.25 -0.66
CA PHE A 102 -12.13 -10.29 -0.73
C PHE A 102 -10.86 -10.85 -0.06
N SER A 103 -10.96 -11.38 1.15
CA SER A 103 -9.80 -11.95 1.87
C SER A 103 -9.09 -13.03 1.06
N THR A 104 -9.85 -13.93 0.43
CA THR A 104 -9.30 -15.01 -0.41
C THR A 104 -8.66 -14.45 -1.68
N ALA A 105 -9.37 -13.59 -2.41
CA ALA A 105 -8.89 -12.99 -3.65
C ALA A 105 -7.65 -12.10 -3.43
N PHE A 106 -7.63 -11.35 -2.32
CA PHE A 106 -6.51 -10.48 -1.96
C PHE A 106 -5.20 -11.26 -1.78
N LYS A 107 -5.24 -12.39 -1.07
CA LYS A 107 -4.07 -13.26 -0.87
C LYS A 107 -3.56 -13.82 -2.20
N GLN A 108 -4.46 -14.17 -3.12
CA GLN A 108 -4.10 -14.71 -4.44
C GLN A 108 -3.61 -13.63 -5.42
N ALA A 109 -3.95 -12.36 -5.19
CA ALA A 109 -3.57 -11.24 -6.06
C ALA A 109 -2.11 -10.79 -5.90
N SER A 110 -1.28 -11.52 -5.17
CA SER A 110 0.13 -11.18 -4.90
C SER A 110 0.27 -9.77 -4.30
N PRO A 111 -0.35 -9.52 -3.14
CA PRO A 111 -0.33 -8.21 -2.50
C PRO A 111 1.10 -7.73 -2.22
N LYS A 112 1.30 -6.42 -2.21
CA LYS A 112 2.58 -5.78 -1.91
C LYS A 112 2.45 -4.94 -0.66
N ILE A 113 3.42 -5.08 0.26
CA ILE A 113 3.55 -4.19 1.42
C ILE A 113 4.13 -2.86 0.93
N LEU A 114 3.59 -1.78 1.43
CA LEU A 114 4.05 -0.42 1.16
C LEU A 114 4.74 0.14 2.40
N GLU A 115 5.79 0.92 2.19
CA GLU A 115 6.47 1.68 3.23
C GLU A 115 6.41 3.18 2.92
N PRO A 116 6.29 4.04 3.95
CA PRO A 116 6.33 5.48 3.74
C PRO A 116 7.75 5.93 3.39
N ILE A 117 7.85 6.73 2.32
CA ILE A 117 9.07 7.33 1.83
C ILE A 117 9.05 8.82 2.16
N TYR A 118 10.18 9.33 2.60
CA TYR A 118 10.39 10.74 2.91
C TYR A 118 11.41 11.36 1.98
N ASP A 119 11.14 12.57 1.54
CA ASP A 119 12.11 13.47 0.93
C ASP A 119 12.95 14.08 2.06
N VAL A 120 14.24 13.76 2.06
CA VAL A 120 15.20 14.19 3.07
C VAL A 120 16.18 15.16 2.41
N GLU A 121 16.32 16.34 3.00
CA GLU A 121 17.34 17.30 2.62
C GLU A 121 18.36 17.42 3.75
N VAL A 122 19.64 17.22 3.45
CA VAL A 122 20.73 17.33 4.41
C VAL A 122 21.63 18.48 3.99
N LEU A 123 21.82 19.46 4.87
CA LEU A 123 22.82 20.51 4.71
C LEU A 123 24.06 20.13 5.51
N VAL A 124 25.16 19.89 4.81
CA VAL A 124 26.40 19.34 5.40
C VAL A 124 27.61 20.10 4.88
N PRO A 125 28.64 20.39 5.73
CA PRO A 125 29.91 20.95 5.25
C PRO A 125 30.59 20.03 4.23
N ASP A 126 31.23 20.60 3.23
CA ASP A 126 31.88 19.87 2.13
C ASP A 126 32.76 18.71 2.60
N GLU A 127 33.51 18.89 3.68
CA GLU A 127 34.42 17.90 4.24
C GLU A 127 33.77 16.61 4.74
N TYR A 128 32.46 16.64 5.10
CA TYR A 128 31.70 15.46 5.59
C TYR A 128 30.76 14.86 4.55
N MET A 129 30.71 15.42 3.36
CA MET A 129 29.78 15.02 2.32
C MET A 129 29.86 13.52 1.99
N GLY A 130 31.10 13.01 1.86
CA GLY A 130 31.34 11.60 1.55
C GLY A 130 30.82 10.65 2.63
N ASP A 131 31.07 10.99 3.89
CA ASP A 131 30.66 10.17 5.03
C ASP A 131 29.12 10.17 5.21
N VAL A 132 28.50 11.34 5.04
CA VAL A 132 27.02 11.47 5.12
C VAL A 132 26.36 10.74 3.96
N MET A 133 26.91 10.82 2.75
CA MET A 133 26.39 10.07 1.60
C MET A 133 26.52 8.56 1.83
N GLY A 134 27.64 8.10 2.37
CA GLY A 134 27.85 6.69 2.73
C GLY A 134 26.85 6.20 3.76
N ASP A 135 26.58 6.97 4.84
CA ASP A 135 25.55 6.63 5.83
C ASP A 135 24.15 6.56 5.21
N LEU A 136 23.78 7.53 4.38
CA LEU A 136 22.49 7.52 3.68
C LEU A 136 22.33 6.31 2.76
N GLN A 137 23.39 5.88 2.07
CA GLN A 137 23.36 4.68 1.25
C GLN A 137 23.10 3.41 2.06
N THR A 138 23.65 3.30 3.28
CA THR A 138 23.35 2.18 4.18
C THR A 138 21.89 2.17 4.65
N ARG A 139 21.22 3.33 4.58
CA ARG A 139 19.80 3.53 4.93
C ARG A 139 18.85 3.36 3.73
N ARG A 140 19.29 2.70 2.68
CA ARG A 140 18.50 2.50 1.46
C ARG A 140 18.06 3.81 0.80
N ALA A 141 18.79 4.89 1.04
CA ALA A 141 18.50 6.18 0.43
C ALA A 141 18.77 6.19 -1.08
N ILE A 142 17.87 6.81 -1.82
CA ILE A 142 18.06 7.11 -3.24
C ILE A 142 18.43 8.59 -3.34
N ILE A 143 19.67 8.86 -3.74
CA ILE A 143 20.16 10.23 -3.90
C ILE A 143 19.50 10.84 -5.15
N MET A 144 18.81 11.96 -4.96
CA MET A 144 18.07 12.67 -6.00
C MET A 144 18.87 13.82 -6.61
N GLY A 145 19.75 14.40 -5.84
CA GLY A 145 20.59 15.52 -6.29
C GLY A 145 21.47 16.09 -5.19
N MET A 146 22.37 16.97 -5.61
CA MET A 146 23.27 17.71 -4.74
C MET A 146 23.43 19.13 -5.27
N GLU A 147 23.45 20.09 -4.36
CA GLU A 147 23.66 21.50 -4.67
C GLU A 147 24.74 22.07 -3.75
N ALA A 148 25.72 22.75 -4.32
CA ALA A 148 26.77 23.45 -3.55
C ALA A 148 26.26 24.81 -3.08
N ASP A 149 26.47 25.13 -1.80
CA ASP A 149 26.13 26.42 -1.20
C ASP A 149 27.21 26.88 -0.23
N SER A 150 28.11 27.74 -0.69
CA SER A 150 29.03 28.52 0.14
C SER A 150 29.83 27.71 1.18
N GLY A 151 30.39 26.57 0.79
CA GLY A 151 31.18 25.66 1.66
C GLY A 151 30.33 24.59 2.35
N PHE A 152 29.06 24.51 1.99
CA PHE A 152 28.13 23.45 2.35
C PHE A 152 27.60 22.76 1.09
N GLN A 153 27.19 21.52 1.27
CA GLN A 153 26.45 20.77 0.26
C GLN A 153 25.04 20.52 0.76
N LYS A 154 24.06 20.77 -0.08
CA LYS A 154 22.68 20.39 0.12
C LYS A 154 22.46 19.06 -0.61
N LEU A 155 22.28 17.99 0.14
CA LEU A 155 22.03 16.65 -0.37
C LEU A 155 20.54 16.36 -0.30
N MET A 156 19.95 15.98 -1.43
CA MET A 156 18.53 15.60 -1.53
C MET A 156 18.42 14.11 -1.76
N ALA A 157 17.63 13.41 -0.93
CA ALA A 157 17.44 11.97 -1.02
C ALA A 157 16.02 11.55 -0.70
N LYS A 158 15.59 10.41 -1.23
CA LYS A 158 14.40 9.69 -0.81
C LYS A 158 14.81 8.55 0.11
N VAL A 159 14.21 8.49 1.30
CA VAL A 159 14.58 7.51 2.32
C VAL A 159 13.33 6.91 2.95
N PRO A 160 13.28 5.57 3.15
CA PRO A 160 12.21 4.94 3.92
C PRO A 160 12.22 5.41 5.38
N LEU A 161 11.04 5.70 5.93
CA LEU A 161 10.92 6.20 7.31
C LEU A 161 11.59 5.27 8.33
N LYS A 162 11.49 3.97 8.14
CA LYS A 162 12.09 2.96 9.03
C LYS A 162 13.61 3.16 9.17
N GLU A 163 14.28 3.55 8.08
CA GLU A 163 15.73 3.73 8.03
C GLU A 163 16.18 5.07 8.66
N MET A 164 15.24 6.00 8.90
CA MET A 164 15.52 7.29 9.53
C MET A 164 15.59 7.24 11.06
N GLN A 165 15.41 6.07 11.65
CA GLN A 165 15.55 5.90 13.09
C GLN A 165 16.95 6.31 13.54
N ARG A 166 17.02 7.19 14.57
CA ARG A 166 18.27 7.73 15.14
C ARG A 166 19.18 8.45 14.13
N TYR A 167 18.63 8.88 12.99
CA TYR A 167 19.44 9.57 11.98
C TYR A 167 20.06 10.87 12.51
N SER A 168 19.31 11.64 13.32
CA SER A 168 19.84 12.87 13.95
C SER A 168 21.11 12.61 14.78
N THR A 169 21.12 11.51 15.52
CA THR A 169 22.28 11.12 16.32
C THR A 169 23.46 10.71 15.45
N ALA A 170 23.20 9.91 14.40
CA ALA A 170 24.22 9.47 13.47
C ALA A 170 24.83 10.66 12.72
N LEU A 171 23.98 11.54 12.17
CA LEU A 171 24.40 12.74 11.45
C LEU A 171 25.25 13.66 12.35
N SER A 172 24.82 13.87 13.58
CA SER A 172 25.56 14.68 14.56
C SER A 172 26.91 14.06 14.91
N SER A 173 26.98 12.74 15.04
CA SER A 173 28.24 12.02 15.30
C SER A 173 29.23 12.14 14.14
N ILE A 174 28.74 11.98 12.91
CA ILE A 174 29.58 12.07 11.68
C ILE A 174 30.13 13.47 11.50
N THR A 175 29.33 14.50 11.77
CA THR A 175 29.64 15.90 11.40
C THR A 175 30.03 16.79 12.59
N GLY A 176 30.13 16.23 13.79
CA GLY A 176 30.36 17.00 15.02
C GLY A 176 29.26 18.03 15.30
N GLY A 177 28.02 17.72 14.91
CA GLY A 177 26.85 18.59 15.08
C GLY A 177 26.74 19.74 14.09
N ARG A 178 27.57 19.76 13.03
CA ARG A 178 27.61 20.84 12.03
C ARG A 178 26.65 20.67 10.86
N ALA A 179 25.98 19.55 10.75
CA ALA A 179 24.97 19.30 9.71
C ALA A 179 23.55 19.39 10.29
N THR A 180 22.63 19.76 9.43
CA THR A 180 21.18 19.76 9.72
C THR A 180 20.44 18.98 8.64
N PHE A 181 19.25 18.49 8.96
CA PHE A 181 18.39 17.87 7.96
C PHE A 181 16.92 18.22 8.20
N THR A 182 16.16 18.15 7.13
CA THR A 182 14.70 18.21 7.13
C THR A 182 14.16 16.99 6.42
N MET A 183 12.93 16.58 6.77
CA MET A 183 12.26 15.48 6.11
C MET A 183 10.78 15.75 5.95
N ASN A 184 10.26 15.48 4.75
CA ASN A 184 8.86 15.65 4.40
C ASN A 184 8.32 14.35 3.81
N PHE A 185 7.08 14.01 4.14
CA PHE A 185 6.45 12.82 3.56
C PHE A 185 6.31 12.97 2.04
N SER A 186 6.84 12.00 1.30
CA SER A 186 6.80 11.97 -0.16
C SER A 186 5.69 11.08 -0.70
N GLY A 187 5.50 9.92 -0.14
CA GLY A 187 4.49 8.96 -0.59
C GLY A 187 4.75 7.56 -0.03
N TYR A 188 4.05 6.58 -0.61
CA TYR A 188 4.27 5.17 -0.30
C TYR A 188 4.89 4.46 -1.50
N GLU A 189 5.88 3.62 -1.25
CA GLU A 189 6.50 2.76 -2.25
C GLU A 189 6.50 1.30 -1.77
N LYS A 190 6.61 0.38 -2.73
CA LYS A 190 6.67 -1.06 -2.42
C LYS A 190 7.97 -1.36 -1.70
N VAL A 191 7.89 -2.13 -0.62
CA VAL A 191 9.11 -2.66 0.02
C VAL A 191 9.81 -3.65 -0.92
N PRO A 192 11.15 -3.81 -0.84
CA PRO A 192 11.87 -4.88 -1.51
C PRO A 192 11.33 -6.25 -1.13
N ALA A 193 11.47 -7.23 -2.02
CA ALA A 193 10.93 -8.57 -1.83
C ALA A 193 11.45 -9.24 -0.53
N GLU A 194 12.73 -9.08 -0.25
CA GLU A 194 13.36 -9.61 0.96
C GLU A 194 12.74 -9.01 2.24
N VAL A 195 12.53 -7.70 2.25
CA VAL A 195 11.89 -6.99 3.38
C VAL A 195 10.44 -7.44 3.55
N GLN A 196 9.73 -7.67 2.44
CA GLN A 196 8.36 -8.18 2.49
C GLN A 196 8.30 -9.58 3.11
N GLU A 197 9.20 -10.47 2.75
CA GLU A 197 9.28 -11.82 3.31
C GLU A 197 9.56 -11.80 4.82
N GLU A 198 10.49 -10.95 5.27
CA GLU A 198 10.77 -10.75 6.69
C GLU A 198 9.55 -10.25 7.46
N LEU A 199 8.84 -9.26 6.92
CA LEU A 199 7.65 -8.70 7.56
C LEU A 199 6.50 -9.71 7.63
N LEU A 200 6.30 -10.51 6.58
CA LEU A 200 5.29 -11.57 6.56
C LEU A 200 5.60 -12.66 7.59
N LYS A 201 6.86 -13.06 7.68
CA LYS A 201 7.29 -14.07 8.65
C LYS A 201 7.13 -13.58 10.08
N ALA A 202 7.56 -12.37 10.37
CA ALA A 202 7.41 -11.76 11.70
C ALA A 202 5.93 -11.65 12.13
N TYR A 203 5.03 -11.35 11.19
CA TYR A 203 3.60 -11.30 11.47
C TYR A 203 3.02 -12.69 11.75
N GLN A 204 3.41 -13.72 11.00
CA GLN A 204 2.97 -15.09 11.23
C GLN A 204 3.43 -15.63 12.60
N GLU A 205 4.66 -15.32 12.99
CA GLU A 205 5.18 -15.70 14.32
C GLU A 205 4.39 -15.03 15.45
N GLN A 206 3.93 -13.80 15.27
CA GLN A 206 3.08 -13.10 16.26
C GLN A 206 1.67 -13.70 16.36
N GLU A 207 1.08 -14.12 15.22
CA GLU A 207 -0.26 -14.78 15.23
C GLU A 207 -0.22 -16.18 15.87
N GLU A 208 0.93 -16.86 15.86
CA GLU A 208 1.08 -18.20 16.48
C GLU A 208 1.29 -18.09 18.01
N ASP A 209 1.74 -16.95 18.51
CA ASP A 209 2.03 -16.70 19.95
C ASP A 209 0.80 -16.13 20.69
N GLU A 210 -0.29 -15.71 20.00
CA GLU A 210 -1.55 -15.24 20.56
C GLU A 210 -2.62 -16.36 20.63
#